data_ba85a48c07be827832250b8ab81fa6e3
#
_entry.id   ba85a48c07be827832250b8ab81fa6e3
#
_cell.length_a   1.000
_cell.length_b   1.000
_cell.length_c   1.000
_cell.angle_alpha   90.00
_cell.angle_beta   90.00
_cell.angle_gamma   90.00
#
_symmetry.space_group_name_H-M   'P 1'
#
loop_
_entity.id
_entity.type
_entity.pdbx_description
1 polymer ?
#
loop_
_entity_poly.entity_id
_entity_poly.type
_entity_poly.pdbx_seq_one_letter_code
_entity_poly.pdbx_strand_id
1 'polypeptide(L)'
;MRPQDAPFRPHWWATGMSELGVEARPDVGTYGRYEFADLPPVPFALDGDLSWLEPLPSQEEWPITGNAATEFGALLAACGRTGTPLPAAFAKFMADEALQGKVRSSTGCFIDLDRAPVRVEGGGCFVRFLADQQGCLFWYLYVTEDGADHAVVCSPEYFDSEEHDVAGDLGEVSFSAESFEAFLCRYWLENEIWFASVGDGEMPDVGAEYLERYREPDGA
;
A
#
# COMPACT_ATOMS: atom_id res chain seq x y z
N MET A 1 -3.09 -12.50 3.70
CA MET A 1 -4.40 -12.58 4.46
C MET A 1 -5.55 -12.41 3.48
N ARG A 2 -6.62 -13.20 3.57
CA ARG A 2 -7.78 -12.97 2.69
C ARG A 2 -8.68 -11.87 3.28
N PRO A 3 -9.38 -11.08 2.45
CA PRO A 3 -10.22 -9.98 2.92
C PRO A 3 -11.26 -10.37 3.98
N GLN A 4 -11.88 -11.56 3.84
CA GLN A 4 -12.89 -12.05 4.78
C GLN A 4 -12.31 -12.52 6.14
N ASP A 5 -11.01 -12.73 6.25
CA ASP A 5 -10.33 -13.14 7.46
C ASP A 5 -9.73 -11.94 8.23
N ALA A 6 -9.72 -10.77 7.60
CA ALA A 6 -9.25 -9.53 8.20
C ALA A 6 -10.31 -8.90 9.11
N PRO A 7 -9.91 -8.28 10.23
CA PRO A 7 -10.85 -7.55 11.10
C PRO A 7 -11.28 -6.19 10.54
N PHE A 8 -10.83 -5.82 9.35
CA PHE A 8 -11.06 -4.52 8.73
C PHE A 8 -11.94 -4.64 7.49
N ARG A 9 -12.72 -3.60 7.20
CA ARG A 9 -13.55 -3.56 5.99
C ARG A 9 -12.67 -3.47 4.74
N PRO A 10 -12.92 -4.29 3.71
CA PRO A 10 -12.09 -4.30 2.51
C PRO A 10 -12.48 -3.16 1.55
N HIS A 11 -11.60 -2.15 1.46
CA HIS A 11 -11.70 -1.05 0.51
C HIS A 11 -10.33 -0.72 -0.07
N TRP A 12 -10.31 -0.34 -1.35
CA TRP A 12 -9.14 0.21 -2.00
C TRP A 12 -9.26 1.73 -2.15
N TRP A 13 -8.20 2.44 -1.84
CA TRP A 13 -8.12 3.88 -2.01
C TRP A 13 -7.14 4.22 -3.12
N ALA A 14 -7.63 4.82 -4.20
CA ALA A 14 -6.84 5.22 -5.35
C ALA A 14 -7.15 6.66 -5.77
N THR A 15 -6.28 7.23 -6.59
CA THR A 15 -6.42 8.59 -7.10
C THR A 15 -6.69 8.60 -8.59
N GLY A 16 -7.50 9.59 -9.05
CA GLY A 16 -7.64 9.92 -10.46
C GLY A 16 -8.31 8.88 -11.36
N MET A 17 -8.74 7.73 -10.83
CA MET A 17 -9.32 6.66 -11.64
C MET A 17 -10.70 7.03 -12.19
N SER A 18 -11.44 7.94 -11.54
CA SER A 18 -12.72 8.47 -12.03
C SER A 18 -12.58 9.24 -13.34
N GLU A 19 -11.48 9.96 -13.53
CA GLU A 19 -11.19 10.67 -14.79
C GLU A 19 -10.94 9.71 -15.94
N LEU A 20 -10.54 8.49 -15.63
CA LEU A 20 -10.35 7.39 -16.57
C LEU A 20 -11.61 6.55 -16.79
N GLY A 21 -12.75 6.99 -16.29
CA GLY A 21 -14.04 6.34 -16.46
C GLY A 21 -14.29 5.18 -15.50
N VAL A 22 -13.52 5.08 -14.41
CA VAL A 22 -13.81 4.16 -13.31
C VAL A 22 -14.63 4.90 -12.27
N GLU A 23 -15.86 4.45 -12.01
CA GLU A 23 -16.73 5.10 -11.03
C GLU A 23 -16.15 4.94 -9.62
N ALA A 24 -15.99 6.05 -8.92
CA ALA A 24 -15.50 6.08 -7.55
C ALA A 24 -16.36 6.99 -6.69
N ARG A 25 -16.34 6.74 -5.40
CA ARG A 25 -16.92 7.64 -4.40
C ARG A 25 -15.76 8.35 -3.68
N PRO A 26 -15.51 9.64 -3.97
CA PRO A 26 -14.52 10.39 -3.23
C PRO A 26 -14.98 10.52 -1.77
N ASP A 27 -14.12 10.12 -0.85
CA ASP A 27 -14.40 10.15 0.58
C ASP A 27 -13.35 10.93 1.39
N VAL A 28 -12.09 10.89 0.93
CA VAL A 28 -10.97 11.50 1.63
C VAL A 28 -10.11 12.29 0.64
N GLY A 29 -10.30 13.60 0.61
CA GLY A 29 -9.51 14.50 -0.22
C GLY A 29 -9.52 14.12 -1.70
N THR A 30 -8.34 13.77 -2.23
CA THR A 30 -8.14 13.38 -3.63
C THR A 30 -8.37 11.88 -3.89
N TYR A 31 -8.62 11.08 -2.84
CA TYR A 31 -8.78 9.64 -2.96
C TYR A 31 -10.23 9.24 -3.22
N GLY A 32 -10.41 8.37 -4.19
CA GLY A 32 -11.65 7.64 -4.39
C GLY A 32 -11.63 6.31 -3.64
N ARG A 33 -12.76 5.94 -3.05
CA ARG A 33 -12.95 4.65 -2.39
C ARG A 33 -13.60 3.67 -3.35
N TYR A 34 -12.98 2.50 -3.51
CA TYR A 34 -13.44 1.42 -4.37
C TYR A 34 -13.76 0.18 -3.54
N GLU A 35 -14.83 -0.53 -3.91
CA GLU A 35 -15.14 -1.82 -3.31
C GLU A 35 -14.05 -2.84 -3.69
N PHE A 36 -13.46 -3.49 -2.69
CA PHE A 36 -12.36 -4.42 -2.93
C PHE A 36 -12.74 -5.62 -3.83
N ALA A 37 -14.01 -6.03 -3.77
CA ALA A 37 -14.53 -7.13 -4.57
C ALA A 37 -14.60 -6.81 -6.09
N ASP A 38 -14.66 -5.52 -6.44
CA ASP A 38 -14.77 -5.04 -7.81
C ASP A 38 -13.39 -4.74 -8.44
N LEU A 39 -12.31 -4.91 -7.67
CA LEU A 39 -10.97 -4.64 -8.16
C LEU A 39 -10.51 -5.69 -9.17
N PRO A 40 -9.92 -5.27 -10.29
CA PRO A 40 -9.29 -6.21 -11.21
C PRO A 40 -8.16 -7.00 -10.50
N PRO A 41 -7.90 -8.25 -10.90
CA PRO A 41 -6.73 -8.94 -10.41
C PRO A 41 -5.46 -8.22 -10.84
N VAL A 42 -4.42 -8.25 -9.99
CA VAL A 42 -3.11 -7.72 -10.39
C VAL A 42 -2.54 -8.57 -11.54
N PRO A 43 -1.92 -7.94 -12.57
CA PRO A 43 -1.57 -8.65 -13.81
C PRO A 43 -0.26 -9.43 -13.72
N PHE A 44 0.46 -9.35 -12.60
CA PHE A 44 1.75 -10.02 -12.41
C PHE A 44 1.63 -11.23 -11.49
N ALA A 45 2.50 -12.21 -11.68
CA ALA A 45 2.70 -13.26 -10.68
C ALA A 45 3.40 -12.68 -9.46
N LEU A 46 2.81 -12.88 -8.29
CA LEU A 46 3.32 -12.41 -7.01
C LEU A 46 3.93 -13.60 -6.27
N ASP A 47 5.23 -13.62 -6.13
CA ASP A 47 6.01 -14.70 -5.51
C ASP A 47 6.62 -14.32 -4.15
N GLY A 48 6.36 -13.10 -3.69
CA GLY A 48 6.81 -12.58 -2.40
C GLY A 48 8.24 -12.02 -2.43
N ASP A 49 8.83 -11.87 -3.62
CA ASP A 49 10.21 -11.39 -3.77
C ASP A 49 10.37 -10.11 -4.61
N LEU A 50 9.26 -9.54 -5.14
CA LEU A 50 9.24 -8.34 -5.97
C LEU A 50 9.98 -8.51 -7.31
N SER A 51 10.05 -9.72 -7.86
CA SER A 51 10.74 -9.98 -9.12
C SER A 51 10.14 -9.21 -10.31
N TRP A 52 8.84 -8.93 -10.28
CA TRP A 52 8.14 -8.12 -11.28
C TRP A 52 8.60 -6.66 -11.29
N LEU A 53 9.05 -6.12 -10.14
CA LEU A 53 9.48 -4.73 -9.99
C LEU A 53 10.94 -4.52 -10.43
N GLU A 54 11.79 -5.54 -10.31
CA GLU A 54 13.23 -5.43 -10.59
C GLU A 54 13.56 -4.93 -12.01
N PRO A 55 12.90 -5.39 -13.09
CA PRO A 55 13.20 -4.96 -14.46
C PRO A 55 12.67 -3.56 -14.79
N LEU A 56 11.80 -2.96 -13.96
CA LEU A 56 11.20 -1.66 -14.25
C LEU A 56 12.23 -0.54 -14.13
N PRO A 57 12.09 0.55 -14.91
CA PRO A 57 12.97 1.71 -14.82
C PRO A 57 12.79 2.46 -13.50
N SER A 58 13.84 3.16 -13.07
CA SER A 58 13.72 4.14 -11.99
C SER A 58 12.98 5.38 -12.50
N GLN A 59 12.19 5.99 -11.62
CA GLN A 59 11.43 7.20 -11.87
C GLN A 59 12.27 8.42 -11.49
N GLU A 60 12.31 9.43 -12.37
CA GLU A 60 13.00 10.69 -12.09
C GLU A 60 12.11 11.65 -11.28
N GLU A 61 10.80 11.56 -11.48
CA GLU A 61 9.81 12.42 -10.83
C GLU A 61 8.88 11.63 -9.90
N TRP A 62 8.61 12.21 -8.75
CA TRP A 62 7.65 11.71 -7.75
C TRP A 62 7.91 10.29 -7.19
N PRO A 63 9.18 9.79 -7.11
CA PRO A 63 9.43 8.49 -6.49
C PRO A 63 9.01 8.49 -5.02
N ILE A 64 8.49 7.35 -4.55
CA ILE A 64 8.03 7.21 -3.16
C ILE A 64 9.17 7.01 -2.15
N THR A 65 10.35 7.53 -2.41
CA THR A 65 11.46 7.48 -1.45
C THR A 65 11.15 8.26 -0.17
N GLY A 66 11.87 7.94 0.92
CA GLY A 66 11.63 8.59 2.21
C GLY A 66 12.65 8.19 3.27
N ASN A 67 12.18 7.94 4.48
CA ASN A 67 13.03 7.70 5.66
C ASN A 67 13.49 6.24 5.85
N ALA A 68 13.17 5.30 4.94
CA ALA A 68 13.47 3.88 5.13
C ALA A 68 14.97 3.63 5.42
N ALA A 69 15.87 4.29 4.69
CA ALA A 69 17.31 4.12 4.88
C ALA A 69 17.78 4.43 6.32
N THR A 70 17.09 5.32 7.04
CA THR A 70 17.42 5.71 8.42
C THR A 70 16.66 4.90 9.45
N GLU A 71 15.41 4.52 9.19
CA GLU A 71 14.51 3.96 10.19
C GLU A 71 14.40 2.43 10.15
N PHE A 72 14.69 1.79 9.01
CA PHE A 72 14.50 0.34 8.86
C PHE A 72 15.34 -0.48 9.85
N GLY A 73 16.55 -0.05 10.17
CA GLY A 73 17.39 -0.71 11.17
C GLY A 73 16.77 -0.70 12.57
N ALA A 74 16.13 0.41 12.96
CA ALA A 74 15.43 0.54 14.24
C ALA A 74 14.19 -0.35 14.27
N LEU A 75 13.40 -0.37 13.18
CA LEU A 75 12.24 -1.25 13.04
C LEU A 75 12.62 -2.73 13.14
N LEU A 76 13.66 -3.18 12.43
CA LEU A 76 14.14 -4.57 12.53
C LEU A 76 14.51 -4.96 13.97
N ALA A 77 15.21 -4.05 14.67
CA ALA A 77 15.57 -4.28 16.07
C ALA A 77 14.33 -4.34 16.99
N ALA A 78 13.33 -3.51 16.74
CA ALA A 78 12.05 -3.52 17.49
C ALA A 78 11.26 -4.81 17.22
N CYS A 79 11.09 -5.19 15.96
CA CYS A 79 10.44 -6.43 15.55
C CYS A 79 11.13 -7.67 16.13
N GLY A 80 12.48 -7.67 16.16
CA GLY A 80 13.26 -8.74 16.80
C GLY A 80 12.99 -8.87 18.30
N ARG A 81 12.74 -7.75 19.00
CA ARG A 81 12.42 -7.78 20.44
C ARG A 81 10.99 -8.27 20.72
N THR A 82 10.06 -7.93 19.85
CA THR A 82 8.63 -8.32 20.00
C THR A 82 8.30 -9.66 19.38
N GLY A 83 9.21 -10.23 18.57
CA GLY A 83 8.96 -11.45 17.81
C GLY A 83 8.03 -11.24 16.61
N THR A 84 7.86 -10.01 16.14
CA THR A 84 7.02 -9.66 14.99
C THR A 84 7.75 -9.98 13.68
N PRO A 85 7.30 -10.94 12.86
CA PRO A 85 7.93 -11.23 11.57
C PRO A 85 7.55 -10.17 10.54
N LEU A 86 8.52 -9.73 9.75
CA LEU A 86 8.26 -8.90 8.59
C LEU A 86 8.24 -9.76 7.32
N PRO A 87 7.27 -9.57 6.40
CA PRO A 87 7.23 -10.26 5.12
C PRO A 87 8.49 -9.99 4.29
N ALA A 88 8.98 -10.99 3.55
CA ALA A 88 10.21 -10.88 2.79
C ALA A 88 10.17 -9.73 1.76
N ALA A 89 9.07 -9.59 1.01
CA ALA A 89 8.88 -8.50 0.07
C ALA A 89 8.93 -7.12 0.74
N PHE A 90 8.31 -6.97 1.92
CA PHE A 90 8.37 -5.73 2.68
C PHE A 90 9.80 -5.41 3.12
N ALA A 91 10.48 -6.37 3.72
CA ALA A 91 11.85 -6.18 4.21
C ALA A 91 12.81 -5.85 3.05
N LYS A 92 12.68 -6.53 1.90
CA LYS A 92 13.47 -6.26 0.70
C LYS A 92 13.24 -4.83 0.20
N PHE A 93 11.97 -4.41 0.07
CA PHE A 93 11.63 -3.08 -0.42
C PHE A 93 12.12 -1.96 0.50
N MET A 94 11.97 -2.11 1.82
CA MET A 94 12.43 -1.10 2.79
C MET A 94 13.96 -1.01 2.89
N ALA A 95 14.67 -2.10 2.56
CA ALA A 95 16.13 -2.11 2.54
C ALA A 95 16.75 -1.56 1.24
N ASP A 96 15.98 -1.38 0.17
CA ASP A 96 16.50 -1.08 -1.17
C ASP A 96 15.87 0.19 -1.76
N GLU A 97 16.57 1.32 -1.64
CA GLU A 97 16.15 2.61 -2.20
C GLU A 97 16.02 2.57 -3.73
N ALA A 98 16.77 1.70 -4.41
CA ALA A 98 16.66 1.55 -5.85
C ALA A 98 15.32 0.91 -6.27
N LEU A 99 14.77 0.00 -5.45
CA LEU A 99 13.41 -0.52 -5.66
C LEU A 99 12.36 0.54 -5.37
N GLN A 100 12.53 1.32 -4.30
CA GLN A 100 11.62 2.42 -3.95
C GLN A 100 11.56 3.47 -5.07
N GLY A 101 12.71 3.78 -5.68
CA GLY A 101 12.83 4.70 -6.80
C GLY A 101 12.13 4.25 -8.10
N LYS A 102 11.63 3.00 -8.18
CA LYS A 102 10.86 2.50 -9.33
C LYS A 102 9.35 2.72 -9.21
N VAL A 103 8.90 3.14 -8.05
CA VAL A 103 7.49 3.42 -7.76
C VAL A 103 7.31 4.91 -7.55
N ARG A 104 6.37 5.52 -8.26
CA ARG A 104 6.04 6.94 -8.11
C ARG A 104 4.60 7.12 -7.63
N SER A 105 4.30 8.31 -7.14
CA SER A 105 2.99 8.67 -6.60
C SER A 105 2.41 9.90 -7.25
N SER A 106 1.21 9.77 -7.81
CA SER A 106 0.42 10.88 -8.37
C SER A 106 -0.07 11.87 -7.30
N THR A 107 -0.04 11.48 -6.03
CA THR A 107 -0.47 12.30 -4.89
C THR A 107 0.70 12.73 -3.99
N GLY A 108 1.93 12.44 -4.42
CA GLY A 108 3.13 12.78 -3.64
C GLY A 108 3.29 11.95 -2.37
N CYS A 109 2.75 10.73 -2.32
CA CYS A 109 3.04 9.81 -1.22
C CYS A 109 4.54 9.54 -1.12
N PHE A 110 4.99 9.31 0.09
CA PHE A 110 6.39 9.03 0.39
C PHE A 110 6.49 7.94 1.46
N ILE A 111 7.64 7.26 1.52
CA ILE A 111 7.89 6.29 2.57
C ILE A 111 8.07 7.02 3.90
N ASP A 112 7.15 6.74 4.81
CA ASP A 112 7.15 7.20 6.20
C ASP A 112 7.16 5.98 7.12
N LEU A 113 8.35 5.38 7.23
CA LEU A 113 8.54 4.15 7.98
C LEU A 113 8.64 4.43 9.48
N ASP A 114 7.79 3.76 10.25
CA ASP A 114 7.86 3.81 11.70
C ASP A 114 9.03 2.97 12.25
N ARG A 115 9.52 3.32 13.42
CA ARG A 115 10.67 2.71 14.12
C ARG A 115 10.32 1.44 14.88
N ALA A 116 9.04 1.25 15.17
CA ALA A 116 8.56 0.09 15.90
C ALA A 116 7.09 -0.22 15.55
N PRO A 117 6.65 -1.48 15.72
CA PRO A 117 5.25 -1.82 15.58
C PRO A 117 4.38 -1.19 16.68
N VAL A 118 3.22 -0.65 16.29
CA VAL A 118 2.14 -0.24 17.20
C VAL A 118 1.18 -1.41 17.38
N ARG A 119 0.89 -1.79 18.62
CA ARG A 119 -0.10 -2.87 18.88
C ARG A 119 -1.50 -2.44 18.44
N VAL A 120 -2.31 -3.41 18.03
CA VAL A 120 -3.69 -3.19 17.62
C VAL A 120 -4.63 -3.74 18.67
N GLU A 121 -5.65 -2.96 19.06
CA GLU A 121 -6.71 -3.48 19.92
C GLU A 121 -7.44 -4.64 19.22
N GLY A 122 -7.50 -5.78 19.89
CA GLY A 122 -8.04 -7.02 19.28
C GLY A 122 -7.00 -7.98 18.71
N GLY A 123 -5.72 -7.59 18.71
CA GLY A 123 -4.58 -8.46 18.36
C GLY A 123 -3.82 -8.01 17.12
N GLY A 124 -2.53 -8.38 17.07
CA GLY A 124 -1.62 -8.00 16.00
C GLY A 124 -0.99 -6.63 16.20
N CYS A 125 -0.34 -6.14 15.14
CA CYS A 125 0.31 -4.83 15.15
C CYS A 125 0.30 -4.17 13.78
N PHE A 126 0.43 -2.84 13.78
CA PHE A 126 0.68 -2.01 12.60
C PHE A 126 2.15 -1.60 12.53
N VAL A 127 2.66 -1.53 11.31
CA VAL A 127 3.91 -0.84 10.96
C VAL A 127 3.58 0.15 9.86
N ARG A 128 3.57 1.47 10.17
CA ARG A 128 3.39 2.49 9.14
C ARG A 128 4.57 2.45 8.18
N PHE A 129 4.28 2.57 6.87
CA PHE A 129 5.33 2.54 5.86
C PHE A 129 5.15 3.58 4.74
N LEU A 130 3.95 4.10 4.55
CA LEU A 130 3.66 5.08 3.49
C LEU A 130 2.70 6.13 4.02
N ALA A 131 2.95 7.38 3.67
CA ALA A 131 2.09 8.52 4.02
C ALA A 131 1.78 9.35 2.79
N ASP A 132 0.55 9.86 2.71
CA ASP A 132 0.19 10.94 1.79
C ASP A 132 0.81 12.27 2.24
N GLN A 133 1.34 13.06 1.31
CA GLN A 133 1.99 14.33 1.64
C GLN A 133 1.06 15.36 2.33
N GLN A 134 -0.25 15.24 2.12
CA GLN A 134 -1.26 16.12 2.76
C GLN A 134 -1.76 15.56 4.09
N GLY A 135 -1.30 14.36 4.48
CA GLY A 135 -1.74 13.68 5.69
C GLY A 135 -3.19 13.19 5.65
N CYS A 136 -3.72 12.92 4.44
CA CYS A 136 -5.08 12.43 4.27
C CYS A 136 -5.22 10.93 4.50
N LEU A 137 -4.17 10.16 4.15
CA LEU A 137 -4.13 8.71 4.31
C LEU A 137 -2.72 8.24 4.70
N PHE A 138 -2.71 7.16 5.49
CA PHE A 138 -1.51 6.45 5.90
C PHE A 138 -1.69 4.96 5.66
N TRP A 139 -0.66 4.28 5.19
CA TRP A 139 -0.69 2.84 4.94
C TRP A 139 0.21 2.10 5.93
N TYR A 140 -0.32 0.99 6.40
CA TYR A 140 0.28 0.17 7.44
C TYR A 140 0.38 -1.29 6.97
N LEU A 141 1.49 -1.93 7.30
CA LEU A 141 1.56 -3.37 7.31
C LEU A 141 0.89 -3.84 8.60
N TYR A 142 -0.22 -4.56 8.49
CA TYR A 142 -0.82 -5.29 9.61
C TYR A 142 -0.22 -6.68 9.68
N VAL A 143 0.27 -7.08 10.84
CA VAL A 143 0.77 -8.42 11.13
C VAL A 143 -0.09 -9.02 12.23
N THR A 144 -0.59 -10.25 12.05
CA THR A 144 -1.40 -10.93 13.04
C THR A 144 -0.64 -11.19 14.34
N GLU A 145 -1.34 -11.39 15.45
CA GLU A 145 -0.73 -11.58 16.76
C GLU A 145 0.21 -12.79 16.81
N ASP A 146 -0.13 -13.86 16.11
CA ASP A 146 0.71 -15.06 15.98
C ASP A 146 1.82 -14.92 14.93
N GLY A 147 1.85 -13.82 14.19
CA GLY A 147 2.79 -13.57 13.11
C GLY A 147 2.64 -14.49 11.89
N ALA A 148 1.58 -15.28 11.83
CA ALA A 148 1.40 -16.26 10.76
C ALA A 148 0.94 -15.64 9.44
N ASP A 149 0.32 -14.45 9.50
CA ASP A 149 -0.24 -13.79 8.33
C ASP A 149 -0.08 -12.27 8.40
N HIS A 150 -0.27 -11.60 7.27
CA HIS A 150 -0.20 -10.14 7.15
C HIS A 150 -1.14 -9.61 6.07
N ALA A 151 -1.41 -8.31 6.14
CA ALA A 151 -2.14 -7.56 5.13
C ALA A 151 -1.59 -6.13 5.05
N VAL A 152 -1.97 -5.39 4.01
CA VAL A 152 -1.86 -3.94 4.02
C VAL A 152 -3.22 -3.34 4.34
N VAL A 153 -3.20 -2.38 5.25
CA VAL A 153 -4.37 -1.59 5.62
C VAL A 153 -4.08 -0.11 5.46
N CYS A 154 -5.11 0.72 5.36
CA CYS A 154 -4.95 2.17 5.38
C CYS A 154 -5.95 2.83 6.32
N SER A 155 -5.62 4.02 6.77
CA SER A 155 -6.45 4.84 7.66
C SER A 155 -6.16 6.32 7.46
N PRO A 156 -7.12 7.23 7.65
CA PRO A 156 -6.85 8.65 7.83
C PRO A 156 -6.20 8.95 9.20
N GLU A 157 -6.29 8.02 10.15
CA GLU A 157 -5.67 8.15 11.48
C GLU A 157 -4.18 7.84 11.42
N TYR A 158 -3.39 8.68 12.07
CA TYR A 158 -1.95 8.53 12.18
C TYR A 158 -1.57 7.75 13.43
N PHE A 159 -1.25 6.46 13.25
CA PHE A 159 -0.74 5.63 14.34
C PHE A 159 0.79 5.62 14.30
N ASP A 160 1.40 6.12 15.36
CA ASP A 160 2.84 6.29 15.50
C ASP A 160 3.35 5.62 16.78
N SER A 161 4.46 4.91 16.71
CA SER A 161 5.02 4.17 17.84
C SER A 161 5.62 5.05 18.95
N GLU A 162 5.85 6.33 18.68
CA GLU A 162 6.30 7.30 19.70
C GLU A 162 5.12 7.84 20.52
N GLU A 163 3.94 7.92 19.93
CA GLU A 163 2.73 8.50 20.55
C GLU A 163 1.72 7.44 21.01
N HIS A 164 1.73 6.25 20.38
CA HIS A 164 0.72 5.22 20.61
C HIS A 164 1.34 3.86 20.98
N ASP A 165 1.07 3.40 22.19
CA ASP A 165 1.34 2.01 22.57
C ASP A 165 0.35 1.03 21.90
N VAL A 166 -0.90 1.49 21.69
CA VAL A 166 -1.99 0.71 21.09
C VAL A 166 -2.81 1.62 20.17
N ALA A 167 -3.03 1.19 18.93
CA ALA A 167 -3.99 1.80 18.02
C ALA A 167 -5.41 1.54 18.53
N GLY A 168 -6.13 2.60 18.92
CA GLY A 168 -7.41 2.49 19.62
C GLY A 168 -8.61 2.48 18.68
N ASP A 169 -8.88 3.58 17.97
CA ASP A 169 -10.05 3.67 17.09
C ASP A 169 -9.74 3.05 15.72
N LEU A 170 -10.24 1.86 15.49
CA LEU A 170 -10.05 1.10 14.26
C LEU A 170 -11.21 1.28 13.25
N GLY A 171 -12.18 2.13 13.57
CA GLY A 171 -13.40 2.30 12.75
C GLY A 171 -13.13 2.83 11.34
N GLU A 172 -12.07 3.60 11.19
CA GLU A 172 -11.64 4.18 9.91
C GLU A 172 -10.53 3.35 9.22
N VAL A 173 -10.12 2.21 9.81
CA VAL A 173 -9.12 1.35 9.18
C VAL A 173 -9.77 0.48 8.12
N SER A 174 -9.21 0.50 6.92
CA SER A 174 -9.65 -0.31 5.78
C SER A 174 -8.59 -1.33 5.37
N PHE A 175 -9.01 -2.56 5.08
CA PHE A 175 -8.16 -3.55 4.44
C PHE A 175 -7.93 -3.16 2.98
N SER A 176 -6.67 -3.01 2.56
CA SER A 176 -6.29 -2.55 1.22
C SER A 176 -5.72 -3.66 0.34
N ALA A 177 -4.98 -4.61 0.90
CA ALA A 177 -4.43 -5.72 0.12
C ALA A 177 -4.08 -6.93 1.01
N GLU A 178 -4.14 -8.10 0.39
CA GLU A 178 -3.85 -9.40 1.00
C GLU A 178 -2.38 -9.62 1.34
N SER A 179 -1.48 -8.84 0.72
CA SER A 179 -0.05 -8.85 0.99
C SER A 179 0.59 -7.51 0.64
N PHE A 180 1.80 -7.26 1.14
CA PHE A 180 2.57 -6.07 0.78
C PHE A 180 2.88 -6.04 -0.72
N GLU A 181 3.21 -7.18 -1.33
CA GLU A 181 3.52 -7.26 -2.75
C GLU A 181 2.28 -6.96 -3.62
N ALA A 182 1.11 -7.48 -3.25
CA ALA A 182 -0.14 -7.20 -3.95
C ALA A 182 -0.52 -5.70 -3.88
N PHE A 183 -0.34 -5.09 -2.70
CA PHE A 183 -0.50 -3.65 -2.52
C PHE A 183 0.43 -2.87 -3.45
N LEU A 184 1.73 -3.16 -3.39
CA LEU A 184 2.73 -2.42 -4.14
C LEU A 184 2.53 -2.54 -5.65
N CYS A 185 2.16 -3.73 -6.13
CA CYS A 185 1.87 -3.99 -7.52
C CYS A 185 0.69 -3.15 -8.02
N ARG A 186 -0.44 -3.17 -7.31
CA ARG A 186 -1.62 -2.36 -7.66
C ARG A 186 -1.33 -0.88 -7.56
N TYR A 187 -0.68 -0.45 -6.48
CA TYR A 187 -0.30 0.93 -6.25
C TYR A 187 0.57 1.46 -7.39
N TRP A 188 1.62 0.73 -7.77
CA TRP A 188 2.48 1.08 -8.91
C TRP A 188 1.66 1.18 -10.20
N LEU A 189 0.88 0.15 -10.52
CA LEU A 189 0.13 0.09 -11.79
C LEU A 189 -0.86 1.26 -11.93
N GLU A 190 -1.62 1.56 -10.90
CA GLU A 190 -2.63 2.63 -10.94
C GLU A 190 -1.99 4.01 -11.02
N ASN A 191 -0.84 4.23 -10.37
CA ASN A 191 -0.09 5.47 -10.51
C ASN A 191 0.49 5.61 -11.92
N GLU A 192 1.08 4.56 -12.52
CA GLU A 192 1.58 4.61 -13.90
C GLU A 192 0.46 4.87 -14.91
N ILE A 193 -0.71 4.27 -14.73
CA ILE A 193 -1.89 4.54 -15.56
C ILE A 193 -2.31 6.01 -15.43
N TRP A 194 -2.32 6.55 -14.22
CA TRP A 194 -2.66 7.95 -14.00
C TRP A 194 -1.66 8.89 -14.70
N PHE A 195 -0.35 8.69 -14.53
CA PHE A 195 0.67 9.50 -15.20
C PHE A 195 0.56 9.42 -16.71
N ALA A 196 0.33 8.25 -17.28
CA ALA A 196 0.08 8.10 -18.71
C ALA A 196 -1.13 8.89 -19.19
N SER A 197 -2.20 8.95 -18.38
CA SER A 197 -3.43 9.66 -18.73
C SER A 197 -3.26 11.18 -18.80
N VAL A 198 -2.35 11.73 -18.01
CA VAL A 198 -2.05 13.17 -18.01
C VAL A 198 -0.90 13.52 -18.97
N GLY A 199 -0.36 12.54 -19.70
CA GLY A 199 0.70 12.72 -20.71
C GLY A 199 2.12 12.74 -20.12
N ASP A 200 2.29 12.24 -18.91
CA ASP A 200 3.55 12.24 -18.15
C ASP A 200 4.11 10.81 -17.99
N GLY A 201 4.03 10.02 -19.04
CA GLY A 201 4.52 8.66 -19.12
C GLY A 201 3.85 7.84 -20.22
N GLU A 202 4.32 6.62 -20.39
CA GLU A 202 3.73 5.65 -21.29
C GLU A 202 2.78 4.74 -20.53
N MET A 203 1.65 4.38 -21.15
CA MET A 203 0.71 3.42 -20.59
C MET A 203 1.41 2.07 -20.43
N PRO A 204 1.42 1.47 -19.22
CA PRO A 204 1.94 0.12 -19.06
C PRO A 204 1.24 -0.88 -20.00
N ASP A 205 1.96 -1.86 -20.53
CA ASP A 205 1.42 -2.85 -21.47
C ASP A 205 0.14 -3.52 -20.95
N VAL A 206 0.07 -3.74 -19.64
CA VAL A 206 -1.09 -4.34 -18.95
C VAL A 206 -2.16 -3.33 -18.54
N GLY A 207 -1.90 -2.03 -18.68
CA GLY A 207 -2.75 -0.97 -18.14
C GLY A 207 -4.10 -0.85 -18.83
N ALA A 208 -4.15 -1.01 -20.16
CA ALA A 208 -5.39 -0.92 -20.92
C ALA A 208 -6.38 -2.04 -20.54
N GLU A 209 -5.91 -3.29 -20.42
CA GLU A 209 -6.72 -4.44 -20.01
C GLU A 209 -7.18 -4.29 -18.54
N TYR A 210 -6.28 -3.80 -17.67
CA TYR A 210 -6.61 -3.54 -16.27
C TYR A 210 -7.75 -2.52 -16.14
N LEU A 211 -7.67 -1.39 -16.89
CA LEU A 211 -8.71 -0.37 -16.91
C LEU A 211 -10.04 -0.89 -17.46
N GLU A 212 -10.02 -1.69 -18.52
CA GLU A 212 -11.24 -2.26 -19.09
C GLU A 212 -11.97 -3.13 -18.06
N ARG A 213 -11.24 -4.01 -17.36
CA ARG A 213 -11.80 -4.83 -16.27
C ARG A 213 -12.28 -4.00 -15.08
N TYR A 214 -11.61 -2.86 -14.81
CA TYR A 214 -11.97 -1.97 -13.70
C TYR A 214 -13.27 -1.20 -13.98
N ARG A 215 -13.53 -0.86 -15.25
CA ARG A 215 -14.76 -0.20 -15.70
C ARG A 215 -15.96 -1.15 -15.78
N GLU A 216 -15.71 -2.41 -16.08
CA GLU A 216 -16.72 -3.45 -16.25
C GLU A 216 -16.40 -4.62 -15.30
N PRO A 217 -16.63 -4.48 -13.99
CA PRO A 217 -16.41 -5.58 -13.07
C PRO A 217 -17.29 -6.78 -13.45
N ASP A 218 -16.70 -7.95 -13.53
CA ASP A 218 -17.34 -9.20 -13.95
C ASP A 218 -18.60 -9.45 -13.10
N GLY A 219 -19.77 -9.34 -13.71
CA GLY A 219 -21.02 -9.84 -13.14
C GLY A 219 -22.07 -8.83 -12.73
N ALA A 220 -22.24 -7.72 -13.45
CA ALA A 220 -23.49 -6.96 -13.37
C ALA A 220 -24.62 -7.64 -14.15
#